data_e1caee1491aebca82603de2d5ba4166d
#
_entry.id   e1caee1491aebca82603de2d5ba4166d
#
_cell.length_a   1.000
_cell.length_b   1.000
_cell.length_c   1.000
_cell.angle_alpha   90.00
_cell.angle_beta   90.00
_cell.angle_gamma   90.00
#
_symmetry.space_group_name_H-M   'P 1'
#
loop_
_entity.id
_entity.type
_entity.pdbx_description
1 polymer ?
#
loop_
_entity_poly.entity_id
_entity_poly.type
_entity_poly.pdbx_seq_one_letter_code
_entity_poly.pdbx_strand_id
1 'polypeptide(L)'
;QFVDVVDSSLNITDGGTVAGATTFTSSPVFNSRVIEAITLENVDAQNLTVTAARFLKGLIVHTSVSGGGTATMDTGPNLIAGLGLTAVGQAMKCTYVNDGNQTVTFAVATGTTLTNVGNVVLTNSSCTLICRMTAAATVDVTIADN
;
A
#
# COMPACT_ATOMS: atom_id res chain seq x y z
N GLN A 1 30.61 0.50 17.11
CA GLN A 1 31.60 0.66 16.03
C GLN A 1 30.82 0.82 14.74
N PHE A 2 30.82 2.03 14.18
CA PHE A 2 30.28 2.22 12.84
C PHE A 2 31.27 1.63 11.85
N VAL A 3 30.85 0.63 11.09
CA VAL A 3 31.60 0.16 9.93
C VAL A 3 31.23 1.13 8.80
N ASP A 4 32.14 2.02 8.48
CA ASP A 4 32.04 2.85 7.27
C ASP A 4 32.34 1.91 6.10
N VAL A 5 31.32 1.35 5.48
CA VAL A 5 31.49 0.50 4.30
C VAL A 5 31.73 1.41 3.11
N VAL A 6 32.99 1.77 2.90
CA VAL A 6 33.47 2.54 1.73
C VAL A 6 33.64 1.65 0.49
N ASP A 7 33.28 0.38 0.60
CA ASP A 7 33.39 -0.58 -0.52
C ASP A 7 32.08 -0.64 -1.31
N SER A 8 32.21 -0.75 -2.61
CA SER A 8 31.12 -0.89 -3.58
C SER A 8 30.34 -2.21 -3.47
N SER A 9 30.69 -3.09 -2.54
CA SER A 9 29.99 -4.35 -2.30
C SER A 9 29.71 -4.58 -0.81
N LEU A 10 28.47 -4.38 -0.38
CA LEU A 10 27.99 -4.89 0.90
C LEU A 10 27.68 -6.38 0.72
N ASN A 11 28.58 -7.25 1.21
CA ASN A 11 28.36 -8.69 1.20
C ASN A 11 27.93 -9.17 2.59
N ILE A 12 26.65 -9.50 2.75
CA ILE A 12 26.09 -10.11 3.98
C ILE A 12 26.02 -11.62 3.73
N THR A 13 27.08 -12.34 4.08
CA THR A 13 27.22 -13.77 3.77
C THR A 13 26.53 -14.70 4.77
N ASP A 14 26.30 -14.25 6.00
CA ASP A 14 25.86 -15.13 7.11
C ASP A 14 24.52 -14.72 7.73
N GLY A 15 23.56 -14.30 6.90
CA GLY A 15 22.22 -13.96 7.40
C GLY A 15 22.17 -12.69 8.26
N GLY A 16 23.06 -11.74 7.99
CA GLY A 16 23.08 -10.45 8.68
C GLY A 16 21.79 -9.67 8.48
N THR A 17 21.39 -8.91 9.51
CA THR A 17 20.23 -8.03 9.47
C THR A 17 20.69 -6.59 9.20
N VAL A 18 20.12 -5.95 8.17
CA VAL A 18 20.24 -4.51 7.99
C VAL A 18 19.09 -3.86 8.75
N ALA A 19 19.42 -3.20 9.86
CA ALA A 19 18.41 -2.50 10.67
C ALA A 19 18.25 -1.06 10.17
N GLY A 20 17.01 -0.60 10.05
CA GLY A 20 16.67 0.75 9.60
C GLY A 20 16.33 0.84 8.11
N ALA A 21 16.08 2.07 7.65
CA ALA A 21 15.80 2.32 6.24
C ALA A 21 17.08 2.20 5.41
N THR A 22 17.04 1.34 4.38
CA THR A 22 18.15 1.19 3.44
C THR A 22 17.78 1.83 2.11
N THR A 23 18.60 2.77 1.66
CA THR A 23 18.43 3.42 0.35
C THR A 23 19.43 2.83 -0.64
N PHE A 24 18.91 2.33 -1.75
CA PHE A 24 19.72 1.91 -2.88
C PHE A 24 19.79 3.06 -3.90
N THR A 25 20.99 3.49 -4.27
CA THR A 25 21.17 4.56 -5.28
C THR A 25 21.04 4.04 -6.71
N SER A 26 20.99 2.73 -6.88
CA SER A 26 20.71 2.06 -8.14
C SER A 26 19.70 0.93 -7.91
N SER A 27 19.12 0.40 -8.98
CA SER A 27 18.16 -0.71 -8.86
C SER A 27 18.84 -1.95 -8.26
N PRO A 28 18.41 -2.44 -7.09
CA PRO A 28 18.99 -3.66 -6.54
C PRO A 28 18.54 -4.87 -7.38
N VAL A 29 19.45 -5.81 -7.57
CA VAL A 29 19.14 -7.11 -8.21
C VAL A 29 19.12 -8.17 -7.11
N PHE A 30 17.97 -8.78 -6.90
CA PHE A 30 17.82 -9.90 -5.98
C PHE A 30 17.91 -11.21 -6.78
N ASN A 31 18.99 -11.94 -6.62
CA ASN A 31 19.19 -13.24 -7.28
C ASN A 31 18.42 -14.39 -6.61
N SER A 32 17.64 -14.07 -5.59
CA SER A 32 16.83 -15.01 -4.83
C SER A 32 15.44 -14.40 -4.53
N ARG A 33 14.62 -15.15 -3.82
CA ARG A 33 13.28 -14.69 -3.42
C ARG A 33 13.36 -13.55 -2.41
N VAL A 34 12.61 -12.48 -2.65
CA VAL A 34 12.28 -11.48 -1.64
C VAL A 34 11.03 -11.94 -0.92
N ILE A 35 11.10 -12.05 0.41
CA ILE A 35 9.95 -12.38 1.25
C ILE A 35 9.46 -11.08 1.88
N GLU A 36 8.26 -10.65 1.49
CA GLU A 36 7.56 -9.55 2.15
C GLU A 36 6.75 -10.09 3.34
N ALA A 37 6.78 -9.38 4.46
CA ALA A 37 5.89 -9.65 5.57
C ALA A 37 4.53 -9.00 5.29
N ILE A 38 3.57 -9.79 4.82
CA ILE A 38 2.18 -9.34 4.63
C ILE A 38 1.40 -9.68 5.89
N THR A 39 0.74 -8.67 6.46
CA THR A 39 -0.15 -8.84 7.61
C THR A 39 -1.60 -8.65 7.15
N LEU A 40 -2.49 -9.54 7.59
CA LEU A 40 -3.91 -9.41 7.36
C LEU A 40 -4.50 -8.31 8.25
N GLU A 41 -5.18 -7.36 7.64
CA GLU A 41 -6.08 -6.42 8.32
C GLU A 41 -7.53 -6.81 8.01
N ASN A 42 -8.20 -7.42 8.97
CA ASN A 42 -9.63 -7.73 8.84
C ASN A 42 -10.45 -6.56 9.36
N VAL A 43 -11.33 -6.00 8.54
CA VAL A 43 -12.19 -4.87 8.87
C VAL A 43 -13.64 -5.31 8.81
N ASP A 44 -14.22 -5.51 9.99
CA ASP A 44 -15.64 -5.83 10.18
C ASP A 44 -16.43 -4.52 10.38
N ALA A 45 -16.76 -3.84 9.29
CA ALA A 45 -17.49 -2.58 9.30
C ALA A 45 -18.22 -2.35 7.98
N GLN A 46 -19.33 -1.60 8.01
CA GLN A 46 -20.06 -1.20 6.80
C GLN A 46 -19.22 -0.26 5.91
N ASN A 47 -18.51 0.67 6.51
CA ASN A 47 -17.65 1.62 5.84
C ASN A 47 -16.27 1.65 6.51
N LEU A 48 -15.22 1.88 5.75
CA LEU A 48 -13.88 2.00 6.30
C LEU A 48 -13.10 3.16 5.66
N THR A 49 -12.10 3.66 6.38
CA THR A 49 -11.07 4.53 5.82
C THR A 49 -9.83 3.70 5.52
N VAL A 50 -9.35 3.74 4.29
CA VAL A 50 -8.10 3.10 3.86
C VAL A 50 -6.95 4.02 4.24
N THR A 51 -6.45 3.86 5.46
CA THR A 51 -5.34 4.64 6.01
C THR A 51 -3.98 4.08 5.55
N ALA A 52 -2.93 4.87 5.69
CA ALA A 52 -1.57 4.40 5.45
C ALA A 52 -1.21 3.17 6.30
N ALA A 53 -1.65 3.13 7.57
CA ALA A 53 -1.41 2.00 8.47
C ALA A 53 -2.03 0.70 7.93
N ARG A 54 -3.24 0.77 7.35
CA ARG A 54 -3.88 -0.38 6.68
C ARG A 54 -3.18 -0.77 5.40
N PHE A 55 -2.76 0.21 4.62
CA PHE A 55 -2.00 -0.02 3.39
C PHE A 55 -0.70 -0.79 3.65
N LEU A 56 0.01 -0.43 4.74
CA LEU A 56 1.26 -1.08 5.15
C LEU A 56 1.07 -2.53 5.61
N LYS A 57 -0.16 -2.97 5.90
CA LYS A 57 -0.43 -4.39 6.16
C LYS A 57 -0.30 -5.26 4.91
N GLY A 58 -0.44 -4.68 3.74
CA GLY A 58 -0.34 -5.37 2.46
C GLY A 58 -1.60 -6.13 2.04
N LEU A 59 -2.48 -6.51 3.00
CA LEU A 59 -3.74 -7.21 2.74
C LEU A 59 -4.84 -6.68 3.65
N ILE A 60 -5.87 -6.08 3.05
CA ILE A 60 -7.09 -5.61 3.73
C ILE A 60 -8.23 -6.53 3.31
N VAL A 61 -8.92 -7.14 4.28
CA VAL A 61 -10.15 -7.91 4.06
C VAL A 61 -11.30 -7.15 4.72
N HIS A 62 -12.24 -6.71 3.91
CA HIS A 62 -13.43 -5.96 4.34
C HIS A 62 -14.64 -6.91 4.37
N THR A 63 -15.12 -7.18 5.55
CA THR A 63 -16.20 -8.15 5.77
C THR A 63 -17.57 -7.48 5.92
N SER A 64 -18.29 -7.47 6.76
CA SER A 64 -19.56 -6.88 7.21
C SER A 64 -20.24 -5.83 6.30
N VAL A 65 -20.18 -6.00 5.00
CA VAL A 65 -20.85 -5.09 4.06
C VAL A 65 -22.25 -5.60 3.77
N SER A 66 -23.25 -5.09 4.47
CA SER A 66 -24.63 -5.58 4.41
C SER A 66 -25.57 -4.77 3.50
N GLY A 67 -25.21 -3.55 3.13
CA GLY A 67 -26.08 -2.66 2.36
C GLY A 67 -25.34 -1.78 1.33
N GLY A 68 -24.24 -2.26 0.78
CA GLY A 68 -23.33 -1.46 -0.02
C GLY A 68 -22.40 -0.64 0.88
N GLY A 69 -21.09 -0.87 0.80
CA GLY A 69 -20.09 -0.23 1.63
C GLY A 69 -19.33 0.88 0.90
N THR A 70 -18.66 1.72 1.68
CA THR A 70 -17.74 2.72 1.16
C THR A 70 -16.36 2.53 1.78
N ALA A 71 -15.34 2.41 0.95
CA ALA A 71 -13.94 2.45 1.34
C ALA A 71 -13.35 3.81 0.94
N THR A 72 -13.23 4.71 1.91
CA THR A 72 -12.72 6.07 1.65
C THR A 72 -11.21 6.08 1.81
N MET A 73 -10.47 6.48 0.78
CA MET A 73 -9.03 6.73 0.89
C MET A 73 -8.78 7.88 1.86
N ASP A 74 -7.75 7.75 2.69
CA ASP A 74 -7.31 8.84 3.55
C ASP A 74 -6.81 10.03 2.72
N THR A 75 -6.55 11.15 3.36
CA THR A 75 -6.03 12.36 2.69
C THR A 75 -4.66 12.10 2.07
N GLY A 76 -4.36 12.78 0.96
CA GLY A 76 -3.06 12.68 0.31
C GLY A 76 -1.89 12.91 1.25
N PRO A 77 -1.88 13.99 2.08
CA PRO A 77 -0.82 14.20 3.08
C PRO A 77 -0.65 13.06 4.07
N ASN A 78 -1.75 12.48 4.59
CA ASN A 78 -1.70 11.38 5.53
C ASN A 78 -1.13 10.10 4.88
N LEU A 79 -1.54 9.80 3.65
CA LEU A 79 -1.01 8.68 2.90
C LEU A 79 0.48 8.85 2.60
N ILE A 80 0.90 10.03 2.14
CA ILE A 80 2.30 10.35 1.86
C ILE A 80 3.17 10.15 3.11
N ALA A 81 2.78 10.79 4.22
CA ALA A 81 3.53 10.72 5.47
C ALA A 81 3.56 9.29 6.05
N GLY A 82 2.42 8.63 6.10
CA GLY A 82 2.30 7.31 6.70
C GLY A 82 2.91 6.18 5.87
N LEU A 83 2.95 6.30 4.54
CA LEU A 83 3.61 5.35 3.64
C LEU A 83 5.11 5.66 3.44
N GLY A 84 5.61 6.78 3.98
CA GLY A 84 6.99 7.19 3.81
C GLY A 84 7.36 7.58 2.37
N LEU A 85 6.40 8.10 1.60
CA LEU A 85 6.66 8.58 0.24
C LEU A 85 7.36 9.94 0.30
N THR A 86 8.57 10.03 -0.24
CA THR A 86 9.42 11.23 -0.15
C THR A 86 9.66 11.89 -1.50
N ALA A 87 9.31 11.24 -2.60
CA ALA A 87 9.50 11.74 -3.95
C ALA A 87 8.33 11.40 -4.88
N VAL A 88 8.01 12.29 -5.79
CA VAL A 88 7.01 12.07 -6.85
C VAL A 88 7.38 10.82 -7.65
N GLY A 89 6.38 9.98 -7.90
CA GLY A 89 6.53 8.71 -8.61
C GLY A 89 6.73 7.50 -7.69
N GLN A 90 7.11 7.68 -6.42
CA GLN A 90 7.11 6.57 -5.46
C GLN A 90 5.71 6.03 -5.24
N ALA A 91 5.60 4.72 -5.07
CA ALA A 91 4.31 4.05 -4.90
C ALA A 91 4.40 2.86 -3.94
N MET A 92 3.27 2.56 -3.32
CA MET A 92 3.05 1.38 -2.49
C MET A 92 1.86 0.59 -3.03
N LYS A 93 1.90 -0.74 -2.88
CA LYS A 93 0.80 -1.64 -3.27
C LYS A 93 0.17 -2.28 -2.03
N CYS A 94 -1.14 -2.54 -2.13
CA CYS A 94 -1.89 -3.28 -1.15
C CYS A 94 -2.99 -4.07 -1.85
N THR A 95 -3.26 -5.30 -1.43
CA THR A 95 -4.41 -6.06 -1.90
C THR A 95 -5.63 -5.72 -1.04
N TYR A 96 -6.74 -5.44 -1.68
CA TYR A 96 -8.02 -5.23 -1.04
C TYR A 96 -8.98 -6.33 -1.46
N VAL A 97 -9.63 -6.98 -0.49
CA VAL A 97 -10.61 -8.03 -0.68
C VAL A 97 -11.94 -7.57 -0.10
N ASN A 98 -12.98 -7.61 -0.91
CA ASN A 98 -14.34 -7.47 -0.44
C ASN A 98 -14.94 -8.87 -0.17
N ASP A 99 -14.90 -9.30 1.09
CA ASP A 99 -15.48 -10.55 1.58
C ASP A 99 -16.90 -10.35 2.16
N GLY A 100 -17.47 -9.18 1.90
CA GLY A 100 -18.85 -8.86 2.24
C GLY A 100 -19.83 -9.36 1.20
N ASN A 101 -21.12 -9.31 1.52
CA ASN A 101 -22.21 -9.78 0.64
C ASN A 101 -22.75 -8.66 -0.27
N GLN A 102 -22.14 -7.50 -0.30
CA GLN A 102 -22.52 -6.34 -1.12
C GLN A 102 -21.30 -5.68 -1.74
N THR A 103 -21.55 -4.89 -2.74
CA THR A 103 -20.54 -4.09 -3.43
C THR A 103 -19.96 -3.00 -2.54
N VAL A 104 -18.65 -2.78 -2.65
CA VAL A 104 -17.95 -1.64 -2.00
C VAL A 104 -17.60 -0.60 -3.05
N THR A 105 -17.93 0.65 -2.76
CA THR A 105 -17.54 1.80 -3.59
C THR A 105 -16.34 2.50 -2.96
N PHE A 106 -15.31 2.76 -3.76
CA PHE A 106 -14.19 3.59 -3.31
C PHE A 106 -14.53 5.08 -3.40
N ALA A 107 -14.15 5.83 -2.39
CA ALA A 107 -14.25 7.28 -2.30
C ALA A 107 -12.89 7.90 -1.97
N VAL A 108 -12.76 9.20 -2.15
CA VAL A 108 -11.52 9.94 -1.89
C VAL A 108 -11.72 11.02 -0.84
N ALA A 109 -10.63 11.31 -0.10
CA ALA A 109 -10.51 12.51 0.70
C ALA A 109 -9.60 13.54 -0.01
N THR A 110 -9.43 14.71 0.60
CA THR A 110 -8.64 15.81 0.06
C THR A 110 -7.22 15.37 -0.30
N GLY A 111 -6.77 15.75 -1.48
CA GLY A 111 -5.42 15.42 -1.97
C GLY A 111 -5.25 13.98 -2.47
N THR A 112 -6.33 13.23 -2.57
CA THR A 112 -6.34 11.88 -3.15
C THR A 112 -7.21 11.86 -4.39
N THR A 113 -6.73 11.23 -5.47
CA THR A 113 -7.50 10.92 -6.67
C THR A 113 -7.61 9.41 -6.86
N LEU A 114 -8.63 8.97 -7.58
CA LEU A 114 -8.78 7.58 -8.01
C LEU A 114 -8.61 7.51 -9.52
N THR A 115 -7.78 6.59 -9.96
CA THR A 115 -7.62 6.26 -11.38
C THR A 115 -7.98 4.81 -11.59
N ASN A 116 -9.04 4.54 -12.35
CA ASN A 116 -9.35 3.23 -12.88
C ASN A 116 -10.60 3.25 -13.78
N VAL A 117 -11.03 2.06 -14.21
CA VAL A 117 -12.20 1.83 -15.05
C VAL A 117 -13.52 1.75 -14.25
N GLY A 118 -13.45 1.62 -12.93
CA GLY A 118 -14.60 1.58 -12.03
C GLY A 118 -14.14 1.64 -10.57
N ASN A 119 -14.74 2.49 -9.77
CA ASN A 119 -14.40 2.66 -8.35
C ASN A 119 -15.18 1.69 -7.44
N VAL A 120 -15.43 0.48 -7.91
CA VAL A 120 -16.30 -0.49 -7.24
C VAL A 120 -15.62 -1.85 -7.21
N VAL A 121 -15.64 -2.50 -6.04
CA VAL A 121 -15.25 -3.90 -5.87
C VAL A 121 -16.49 -4.72 -5.58
N LEU A 122 -16.76 -5.70 -6.44
CA LEU A 122 -17.90 -6.60 -6.30
C LEU A 122 -17.77 -7.48 -5.06
N THR A 123 -18.87 -8.09 -4.67
CA THR A 123 -18.89 -9.07 -3.59
C THR A 123 -17.99 -10.26 -3.91
N ASN A 124 -17.30 -10.80 -2.91
CA ASN A 124 -16.34 -11.90 -3.05
C ASN A 124 -15.25 -11.66 -4.13
N SER A 125 -14.84 -10.40 -4.30
CA SER A 125 -13.84 -10.00 -5.27
C SER A 125 -12.69 -9.28 -4.60
N SER A 126 -11.58 -9.16 -5.32
CA SER A 126 -10.40 -8.43 -4.87
C SER A 126 -9.91 -7.46 -5.93
N CYS A 127 -9.11 -6.50 -5.49
CA CYS A 127 -8.36 -5.61 -6.36
C CYS A 127 -6.99 -5.28 -5.76
N THR A 128 -6.10 -4.79 -6.58
CA THR A 128 -4.84 -4.22 -6.14
C THR A 128 -4.97 -2.70 -6.08
N LEU A 129 -4.70 -2.12 -4.92
CA LEU A 129 -4.59 -0.67 -4.73
C LEU A 129 -3.13 -0.27 -4.92
N ILE A 130 -2.87 0.71 -5.77
CA ILE A 130 -1.52 1.27 -6.00
C ILE A 130 -1.58 2.75 -5.65
N CYS A 131 -1.07 3.13 -4.48
CA CYS A 131 -0.98 4.52 -4.05
C CYS A 131 0.33 5.12 -4.52
N ARG A 132 0.28 6.11 -5.41
CA ARG A 132 1.44 6.79 -6.01
C ARG A 132 1.44 8.28 -5.68
N MET A 133 2.55 8.79 -5.19
CA MET A 133 2.73 10.23 -4.97
C MET A 133 2.80 10.98 -6.31
N THR A 134 1.96 11.98 -6.49
CA THR A 134 1.89 12.81 -7.71
C THR A 134 2.39 14.24 -7.51
N ALA A 135 2.30 14.74 -6.26
CA ALA A 135 2.90 16.01 -5.84
C ALA A 135 3.10 15.99 -4.31
N ALA A 136 3.68 17.04 -3.73
CA ALA A 136 4.05 17.13 -2.32
C ALA A 136 2.90 16.83 -1.31
N ALA A 137 1.64 17.04 -1.73
CA ALA A 137 0.47 16.81 -0.88
C ALA A 137 -0.62 15.97 -1.58
N THR A 138 -0.30 15.35 -2.72
CA THR A 138 -1.29 14.62 -3.51
C THR A 138 -0.80 13.23 -3.91
N VAL A 139 -1.72 12.30 -3.88
CA VAL A 139 -1.54 10.94 -4.37
C VAL A 139 -2.62 10.59 -5.38
N ASP A 140 -2.29 9.69 -6.27
CA ASP A 140 -3.23 8.96 -7.10
C ASP A 140 -3.29 7.51 -6.63
N VAL A 141 -4.49 6.99 -6.42
CA VAL A 141 -4.71 5.58 -6.10
C VAL A 141 -5.33 4.90 -7.32
N THR A 142 -4.54 4.07 -7.95
CA THR A 142 -5.01 3.21 -9.04
C THR A 142 -5.63 1.95 -8.45
N ILE A 143 -6.84 1.62 -8.88
CA ILE A 143 -7.52 0.37 -8.55
C ILE A 143 -7.36 -0.55 -9.75
N ALA A 144 -6.54 -1.57 -9.61
CA ALA A 144 -6.35 -2.59 -10.63
C ALA A 144 -7.17 -3.83 -10.27
N ASP A 145 -8.13 -4.17 -11.10
CA ASP A 145 -8.93 -5.39 -10.94
C ASP A 145 -8.06 -6.62 -11.26
N ASN A 146 -8.29 -7.69 -10.51
CA ASN A 146 -7.68 -9.00 -10.75
C ASN A 146 -8.66 -9.93 -11.45
#